data_030822215d0393aa736f0f1067b0e466
#
_entry.id   030822215d0393aa736f0f1067b0e466
#
_cell.length_a   1.000
_cell.length_b   1.000
_cell.length_c   1.000
_cell.angle_alpha   90.00
_cell.angle_beta   90.00
_cell.angle_gamma   90.00
#
_symmetry.space_group_name_H-M   'P 1'
#
loop_
_entity.id
_entity.type
_entity.pdbx_description
1 polymer ?
#
loop_
_entity_poly.entity_id
_entity_poly.type
_entity_poly.pdbx_seq_one_letter_code
_entity_poly.pdbx_strand_id
1 'polypeptide(L)'
;MEWINKSNILIVGLGLMGGSYAKAFKKFGYHVSAIDKRKEGIEYALQNNIIDEGSSEVDPKLIGEADTVIFALYPGVFKQWIIDNQKYFRPGIFITDVTGVKSCVVYDIQSVLRKDVEYIAAHPMAGREVYGVESSDPTIFYNANYIVTPTENNTEEAIEWCSSLGRILGCRKISVLSPKEHDEMIGYVSQLTHVIAISLMTCKDNQHLVDYTGDSFRDLTRIARINENMWSELFLMNKDVLISEMNDFIREITEMKELLEKDDREGLKEKMKLSTLRRGWFDK
;
A
#
# COMPACT_ATOMS: atom_id res chain seq x y z
N MET A 1 3.38 -3.93 24.14
CA MET A 1 4.85 -4.04 24.10
C MET A 1 5.41 -2.65 23.86
N GLU A 2 6.17 -2.09 24.79
CA GLU A 2 6.92 -0.86 24.48
C GLU A 2 7.99 -1.23 23.46
N TRP A 3 7.98 -0.58 22.32
CA TRP A 3 9.11 -0.65 21.38
C TRP A 3 10.34 -0.23 22.12
N ILE A 4 11.22 -1.21 22.35
CA ILE A 4 12.43 -1.02 23.16
C ILE A 4 13.25 0.07 22.48
N ASN A 5 13.57 1.12 23.20
CA ASN A 5 14.48 2.18 22.79
C ASN A 5 15.77 1.55 22.23
N LYS A 6 15.99 1.65 20.92
CA LYS A 6 17.14 1.18 20.13
C LYS A 6 16.95 -0.09 19.30
N SER A 7 15.76 -0.44 18.83
CA SER A 7 15.60 -1.50 17.84
C SER A 7 16.28 -1.13 16.51
N ASN A 8 17.01 -2.07 15.93
CA ASN A 8 17.57 -1.96 14.58
C ASN A 8 16.50 -2.35 13.56
N ILE A 9 16.11 -1.41 12.73
CA ILE A 9 15.07 -1.62 11.71
C ILE A 9 15.74 -1.74 10.36
N LEU A 10 15.55 -2.87 9.69
CA LEU A 10 15.96 -3.06 8.31
C LEU A 10 14.80 -2.79 7.36
N ILE A 11 14.99 -1.94 6.37
CA ILE A 11 14.05 -1.70 5.28
C ILE A 11 14.61 -2.33 4.01
N VAL A 12 13.85 -3.23 3.41
CA VAL A 12 14.17 -3.84 2.13
C VAL A 12 13.28 -3.21 1.05
N GLY A 13 13.93 -2.47 0.14
CA GLY A 13 13.28 -1.59 -0.82
C GLY A 13 13.20 -0.15 -0.31
N LEU A 14 14.05 0.72 -0.84
CA LEU A 14 14.16 2.13 -0.44
C LEU A 14 13.56 3.08 -1.48
N GLY A 15 12.30 2.81 -1.84
CA GLY A 15 11.49 3.69 -2.68
C GLY A 15 10.76 4.76 -1.86
N LEU A 16 9.63 5.27 -2.39
CA LEU A 16 8.77 6.22 -1.69
C LEU A 16 8.34 5.68 -0.31
N MET A 17 7.78 4.46 -0.26
CA MET A 17 7.26 3.86 0.96
C MET A 17 8.38 3.53 1.94
N GLY A 18 9.40 2.77 1.50
CA GLY A 18 10.52 2.41 2.36
C GLY A 18 11.26 3.63 2.92
N GLY A 19 11.52 4.64 2.09
CA GLY A 19 12.11 5.90 2.51
C GLY A 19 11.24 6.68 3.51
N SER A 20 9.91 6.64 3.34
CA SER A 20 8.99 7.29 4.27
C SER A 20 8.96 6.60 5.63
N TYR A 21 9.00 5.25 5.65
CA TYR A 21 9.20 4.47 6.87
C TYR A 21 10.54 4.81 7.54
N ALA A 22 11.63 4.83 6.77
CA ALA A 22 12.95 5.18 7.28
C ALA A 22 12.96 6.54 7.98
N LYS A 23 12.46 7.58 7.31
CA LYS A 23 12.34 8.93 7.87
C LYS A 23 11.47 8.98 9.12
N ALA A 24 10.36 8.21 9.15
CA ALA A 24 9.50 8.14 10.32
C ALA A 24 10.25 7.54 11.52
N PHE A 25 10.92 6.40 11.34
CA PHE A 25 11.66 5.75 12.42
C PHE A 25 12.88 6.57 12.88
N LYS A 26 13.61 7.18 11.95
CA LYS A 26 14.72 8.09 12.30
C LYS A 26 14.28 9.24 13.19
N LYS A 27 13.09 9.80 12.94
CA LYS A 27 12.51 10.87 13.76
C LYS A 27 12.30 10.46 15.22
N PHE A 28 12.05 9.17 15.47
CA PHE A 28 11.91 8.62 16.82
C PHE A 28 13.21 8.05 17.39
N GLY A 29 14.34 8.22 16.71
CA GLY A 29 15.65 7.83 17.19
C GLY A 29 16.01 6.35 17.02
N TYR A 30 15.28 5.62 16.18
CA TYR A 30 15.65 4.25 15.82
C TYR A 30 16.90 4.20 14.94
N HIS A 31 17.66 3.13 15.06
CA HIS A 31 18.71 2.80 14.10
C HIS A 31 18.04 2.17 12.86
N VAL A 32 18.26 2.75 11.70
CA VAL A 32 17.62 2.32 10.45
C VAL A 32 18.68 1.95 9.43
N SER A 33 18.63 0.71 8.96
CA SER A 33 19.41 0.24 7.82
C SER A 33 18.52 -0.05 6.62
N ALA A 34 19.09 -0.05 5.41
CA ALA A 34 18.33 -0.36 4.21
C ALA A 34 19.12 -1.20 3.20
N ILE A 35 18.38 -2.02 2.46
CA ILE A 35 18.87 -2.73 1.27
C ILE A 35 18.00 -2.33 0.09
N ASP A 36 18.61 -1.76 -0.96
CA ASP A 36 17.92 -1.42 -2.21
C ASP A 36 18.88 -1.54 -3.38
N LYS A 37 18.42 -2.13 -4.49
CA LYS A 37 19.23 -2.32 -5.71
C LYS A 37 19.73 -1.01 -6.34
N ARG A 38 19.07 0.11 -6.06
CA ARG A 38 19.43 1.42 -6.59
C ARG A 38 20.48 2.08 -5.70
N LYS A 39 21.75 1.97 -6.10
CA LYS A 39 22.89 2.48 -5.37
C LYS A 39 22.77 3.99 -5.07
N GLU A 40 22.33 4.77 -6.04
CA GLU A 40 22.11 6.22 -5.89
C GLU A 40 21.09 6.55 -4.81
N GLY A 41 20.07 5.69 -4.65
CA GLY A 41 19.07 5.83 -3.58
C GLY A 41 19.66 5.59 -2.18
N ILE A 42 20.51 4.58 -2.06
CA ILE A 42 21.26 4.30 -0.80
C ILE A 42 22.20 5.46 -0.48
N GLU A 43 23.00 5.91 -1.45
CA GLU A 43 23.92 7.03 -1.26
C GLU A 43 23.19 8.32 -0.86
N TYR A 44 22.08 8.63 -1.52
CA TYR A 44 21.22 9.76 -1.16
C TYR A 44 20.67 9.65 0.26
N ALA A 45 20.19 8.48 0.65
CA ALA A 45 19.62 8.26 1.96
C ALA A 45 20.64 8.38 3.09
N LEU A 46 21.86 7.90 2.89
CA LEU A 46 22.98 8.07 3.83
C LEU A 46 23.37 9.54 3.97
N GLN A 47 23.56 10.25 2.84
CA GLN A 47 23.94 11.67 2.82
C GLN A 47 22.92 12.59 3.51
N ASN A 48 21.63 12.21 3.43
CA ASN A 48 20.53 12.98 4.03
C ASN A 48 20.07 12.45 5.40
N ASN A 49 20.84 11.56 6.04
CA ASN A 49 20.52 10.95 7.34
C ASN A 49 19.12 10.29 7.39
N ILE A 50 18.66 9.73 6.27
CA ILE A 50 17.41 8.96 6.19
C ILE A 50 17.62 7.56 6.75
N ILE A 51 18.83 7.01 6.57
CA ILE A 51 19.28 5.74 7.12
C ILE A 51 20.66 5.90 7.77
N ASP A 52 21.03 4.99 8.65
CA ASP A 52 22.34 4.93 9.30
C ASP A 52 23.34 4.07 8.53
N GLU A 53 22.86 2.94 8.00
CA GLU A 53 23.63 2.01 7.19
C GLU A 53 22.83 1.58 5.97
N GLY A 54 23.49 1.21 4.87
CA GLY A 54 22.79 0.77 3.68
C GLY A 54 23.68 0.03 2.69
N SER A 55 23.06 -0.87 1.92
CA SER A 55 23.73 -1.64 0.88
C SER A 55 22.90 -1.70 -0.40
N SER A 56 23.57 -1.63 -1.54
CA SER A 56 22.93 -1.87 -2.85
C SER A 56 22.85 -3.35 -3.23
N GLU A 57 23.46 -4.21 -2.41
CA GLU A 57 23.42 -5.67 -2.53
C GLU A 57 22.88 -6.28 -1.24
N VAL A 58 22.50 -7.55 -1.29
CA VAL A 58 22.11 -8.29 -0.09
C VAL A 58 23.29 -8.36 0.87
N ASP A 59 23.09 -7.82 2.07
CA ASP A 59 24.11 -7.81 3.12
C ASP A 59 23.67 -8.68 4.30
N PRO A 60 24.30 -9.86 4.47
CA PRO A 60 24.00 -10.79 5.58
C PRO A 60 24.18 -10.16 6.97
N LYS A 61 25.09 -9.20 7.12
CA LYS A 61 25.32 -8.52 8.39
C LYS A 61 24.12 -7.64 8.75
N LEU A 62 23.67 -6.77 7.84
CA LEU A 62 22.49 -5.92 8.05
C LEU A 62 21.24 -6.74 8.36
N ILE A 63 21.06 -7.86 7.66
CA ILE A 63 19.92 -8.76 7.89
C ILE A 63 20.01 -9.43 9.27
N GLY A 64 21.20 -9.90 9.65
CA GLY A 64 21.43 -10.60 10.92
C GLY A 64 21.41 -9.70 12.15
N GLU A 65 21.68 -8.42 11.99
CA GLU A 65 21.64 -7.42 13.08
C GLU A 65 20.25 -6.77 13.27
N ALA A 66 19.33 -7.00 12.32
CA ALA A 66 18.00 -6.42 12.38
C ALA A 66 17.15 -7.04 13.50
N ASP A 67 16.43 -6.22 14.24
CA ASP A 67 15.40 -6.64 15.21
C ASP A 67 14.04 -6.79 14.51
N THR A 68 13.86 -6.09 13.40
CA THR A 68 12.68 -6.20 12.53
C THR A 68 13.01 -5.87 11.08
N VAL A 69 12.26 -6.45 10.15
CA VAL A 69 12.42 -6.17 8.72
C VAL A 69 11.09 -5.71 8.11
N ILE A 70 11.13 -4.61 7.36
CA ILE A 70 9.99 -4.07 6.64
C ILE A 70 10.28 -4.17 5.14
N PHE A 71 9.44 -4.90 4.43
CA PHE A 71 9.56 -5.10 2.99
C PHE A 71 8.71 -4.07 2.23
N ALA A 72 9.37 -3.16 1.52
CA ALA A 72 8.76 -2.20 0.61
C ALA A 72 9.09 -2.57 -0.85
N LEU A 73 8.90 -3.84 -1.17
CA LEU A 73 9.14 -4.44 -2.48
C LEU A 73 7.83 -4.63 -3.26
N TYR A 74 7.94 -4.76 -4.57
CA TYR A 74 6.84 -5.25 -5.39
C TYR A 74 6.56 -6.72 -5.09
N PRO A 75 5.28 -7.15 -5.12
CA PRO A 75 4.90 -8.51 -4.77
C PRO A 75 5.67 -9.59 -5.52
N GLY A 76 5.90 -9.41 -6.83
CA GLY A 76 6.58 -10.39 -7.68
C GLY A 76 8.04 -10.67 -7.30
N VAL A 77 8.72 -9.75 -6.62
CA VAL A 77 10.10 -9.97 -6.17
C VAL A 77 10.20 -10.37 -4.70
N PHE A 78 9.15 -10.13 -3.92
CA PHE A 78 9.18 -10.31 -2.46
C PHE A 78 9.39 -11.78 -2.07
N LYS A 79 8.63 -12.70 -2.63
CA LYS A 79 8.72 -14.14 -2.33
C LYS A 79 10.11 -14.69 -2.62
N GLN A 80 10.67 -14.38 -3.78
CA GLN A 80 11.99 -14.86 -4.15
C GLN A 80 13.07 -14.27 -3.23
N TRP A 81 12.94 -13.00 -2.86
CA TRP A 81 13.87 -12.38 -1.93
C TRP A 81 13.89 -13.09 -0.57
N ILE A 82 12.72 -13.49 -0.04
CA ILE A 82 12.60 -14.27 1.20
C ILE A 82 13.28 -15.65 1.04
N ILE A 83 12.98 -16.37 -0.03
CA ILE A 83 13.55 -17.70 -0.28
C ILE A 83 15.10 -17.64 -0.25
N ASP A 84 15.68 -16.66 -0.90
CA ASP A 84 17.14 -16.57 -1.05
C ASP A 84 17.83 -16.11 0.23
N ASN A 85 17.16 -15.28 1.07
CA ASN A 85 17.83 -14.53 2.12
C ASN A 85 17.34 -14.80 3.54
N GLN A 86 16.23 -15.50 3.76
CA GLN A 86 15.69 -15.77 5.10
C GLN A 86 16.66 -16.52 6.03
N LYS A 87 17.67 -17.20 5.48
CA LYS A 87 18.73 -17.89 6.25
C LYS A 87 19.53 -16.95 7.14
N TYR A 88 19.53 -15.65 6.83
CA TYR A 88 20.25 -14.63 7.58
C TYR A 88 19.41 -13.99 8.68
N PHE A 89 18.07 -14.21 8.71
CA PHE A 89 17.22 -13.70 9.78
C PHE A 89 17.55 -14.32 11.11
N ARG A 90 17.47 -13.52 12.15
CA ARG A 90 17.56 -14.01 13.53
C ARG A 90 16.29 -14.83 13.86
N PRO A 91 16.43 -15.91 14.65
CA PRO A 91 15.28 -16.63 15.17
C PRO A 91 14.37 -15.72 16.00
N GLY A 92 13.06 -15.85 15.85
CA GLY A 92 12.06 -15.08 16.58
C GLY A 92 11.82 -13.66 16.07
N ILE A 93 12.40 -13.28 14.92
CA ILE A 93 12.19 -11.95 14.32
C ILE A 93 10.77 -11.83 13.75
N PHE A 94 10.16 -10.65 13.92
CA PHE A 94 8.96 -10.25 13.20
C PHE A 94 9.33 -9.50 11.93
N ILE A 95 8.68 -9.88 10.83
CA ILE A 95 8.82 -9.20 9.54
C ILE A 95 7.46 -8.78 9.01
N THR A 96 7.39 -7.68 8.29
CA THR A 96 6.16 -7.15 7.67
C THR A 96 6.41 -6.59 6.28
N ASP A 97 5.34 -6.27 5.57
CA ASP A 97 5.39 -5.68 4.22
C ASP A 97 4.46 -4.46 4.10
N VAL A 98 4.45 -3.84 2.92
CA VAL A 98 3.59 -2.70 2.58
C VAL A 98 2.78 -2.93 1.30
N THR A 99 2.70 -4.17 0.81
CA THR A 99 2.07 -4.47 -0.49
C THR A 99 0.59 -4.11 -0.52
N GLY A 100 0.09 -3.73 -1.68
CA GLY A 100 -1.29 -3.29 -1.89
C GLY A 100 -2.31 -4.41 -2.07
N VAL A 101 -1.88 -5.69 -2.09
CA VAL A 101 -2.72 -6.90 -2.16
C VAL A 101 -2.23 -7.91 -1.13
N LYS A 102 -3.10 -8.74 -0.59
CA LYS A 102 -2.76 -9.60 0.54
C LYS A 102 -2.99 -11.09 0.30
N SER A 103 -4.13 -11.51 -0.20
CA SER A 103 -4.48 -12.93 -0.29
C SER A 103 -3.44 -13.77 -1.02
N CYS A 104 -2.95 -13.32 -2.16
CA CYS A 104 -1.92 -14.03 -2.92
C CYS A 104 -0.51 -13.90 -2.33
N VAL A 105 -0.23 -12.81 -1.59
CA VAL A 105 1.11 -12.56 -1.03
C VAL A 105 1.30 -13.24 0.31
N VAL A 106 0.32 -13.12 1.22
CA VAL A 106 0.47 -13.56 2.62
C VAL A 106 0.71 -15.07 2.70
N TYR A 107 -0.18 -15.85 2.09
CA TYR A 107 -0.07 -17.32 2.14
C TYR A 107 1.16 -17.81 1.39
N ASP A 108 1.53 -17.15 0.29
CA ASP A 108 2.73 -17.47 -0.48
C ASP A 108 4.01 -17.28 0.32
N ILE A 109 4.13 -16.17 1.06
CA ILE A 109 5.28 -15.90 1.93
C ILE A 109 5.30 -16.87 3.10
N GLN A 110 4.18 -17.05 3.80
CA GLN A 110 4.10 -17.98 4.93
C GLN A 110 4.41 -19.42 4.56
N SER A 111 4.09 -19.83 3.31
CA SER A 111 4.37 -21.20 2.84
C SER A 111 5.84 -21.52 2.68
N VAL A 112 6.70 -20.53 2.49
CA VAL A 112 8.14 -20.69 2.26
C VAL A 112 9.00 -20.20 3.41
N LEU A 113 8.40 -19.55 4.39
CA LEU A 113 9.11 -18.92 5.51
C LEU A 113 9.54 -19.97 6.53
N ARG A 114 10.72 -19.77 7.12
CA ARG A 114 11.21 -20.56 8.25
C ARG A 114 10.24 -20.45 9.44
N LYS A 115 10.05 -21.54 10.19
CA LYS A 115 9.11 -21.61 11.32
C LYS A 115 9.49 -20.73 12.52
N ASP A 116 10.74 -20.29 12.60
CA ASP A 116 11.28 -19.44 13.65
C ASP A 116 11.32 -17.94 13.24
N VAL A 117 10.64 -17.59 12.15
CA VAL A 117 10.44 -16.22 11.68
C VAL A 117 8.94 -16.01 11.49
N GLU A 118 8.38 -14.95 12.05
CA GLU A 118 6.95 -14.66 11.90
C GLU A 118 6.73 -13.48 10.95
N TYR A 119 5.96 -13.74 9.89
CA TYR A 119 5.52 -12.72 8.95
C TYR A 119 4.08 -12.34 9.22
N ILE A 120 3.86 -11.06 9.47
CA ILE A 120 2.55 -10.43 9.60
C ILE A 120 2.40 -9.34 8.55
N ALA A 121 1.41 -9.46 7.68
CA ALA A 121 1.23 -8.53 6.58
C ALA A 121 0.53 -7.25 7.02
N ALA A 122 0.89 -6.13 6.39
CA ALA A 122 0.25 -4.84 6.61
C ALA A 122 0.16 -4.02 5.32
N HIS A 123 -0.80 -3.09 5.30
CA HIS A 123 -0.97 -2.15 4.21
C HIS A 123 -1.26 -0.75 4.76
N PRO A 124 -0.29 0.17 4.74
CA PRO A 124 -0.56 1.58 4.98
C PRO A 124 -1.32 2.15 3.78
N MET A 125 -2.54 2.65 4.01
CA MET A 125 -3.37 3.29 2.98
C MET A 125 -2.84 4.69 2.67
N ALA A 126 -1.60 4.74 2.20
CA ALA A 126 -0.84 5.95 1.93
C ALA A 126 -0.02 5.76 0.65
N GLY A 127 0.20 6.83 -0.08
CA GLY A 127 0.98 6.83 -1.31
C GLY A 127 0.88 8.17 -2.03
N ARG A 128 1.76 8.37 -2.99
CA ARG A 128 1.75 9.50 -3.94
C ARG A 128 2.23 9.00 -5.29
N GLU A 129 1.86 9.69 -6.34
CA GLU A 129 2.23 9.37 -7.73
C GLU A 129 3.66 9.84 -8.05
N VAL A 130 4.60 9.59 -7.12
CA VAL A 130 6.04 9.92 -7.22
C VAL A 130 6.91 8.74 -6.78
N TYR A 131 8.17 8.74 -7.17
CA TYR A 131 9.06 7.59 -6.99
C TYR A 131 10.35 7.98 -6.28
N GLY A 132 11.03 6.95 -5.76
CA GLY A 132 12.34 7.05 -5.16
C GLY A 132 12.33 7.56 -3.72
N VAL A 133 13.45 7.34 -3.04
CA VAL A 133 13.67 7.82 -1.65
C VAL A 133 13.73 9.34 -1.60
N GLU A 134 14.11 9.99 -2.68
CA GLU A 134 14.16 11.44 -2.81
C GLU A 134 12.79 12.10 -2.60
N SER A 135 11.74 11.41 -3.04
CA SER A 135 10.35 11.86 -2.90
C SER A 135 9.69 11.39 -1.59
N SER A 136 10.40 10.63 -0.76
CA SER A 136 9.85 10.07 0.48
C SER A 136 9.52 11.17 1.50
N ASP A 137 8.41 10.97 2.21
CA ASP A 137 7.89 11.92 3.18
C ASP A 137 7.12 11.16 4.28
N PRO A 138 7.56 11.20 5.55
CA PRO A 138 6.88 10.48 6.62
C PRO A 138 5.47 11.01 6.89
N THR A 139 5.15 12.21 6.44
CA THR A 139 3.82 12.80 6.65
C THR A 139 2.72 12.13 5.82
N ILE A 140 3.07 11.30 4.83
CA ILE A 140 2.08 10.53 4.06
C ILE A 140 1.27 9.56 4.93
N PHE A 141 1.82 9.15 6.09
CA PHE A 141 1.14 8.28 7.04
C PHE A 141 0.17 9.02 7.94
N TYR A 142 0.32 10.34 8.12
CA TYR A 142 -0.54 11.12 9.00
C TYR A 142 -1.96 11.12 8.44
N ASN A 143 -2.92 10.75 9.29
CA ASN A 143 -4.32 10.55 8.93
C ASN A 143 -4.63 9.40 7.95
N ALA A 144 -3.62 8.63 7.50
CA ALA A 144 -3.85 7.41 6.75
C ALA A 144 -4.47 6.31 7.63
N ASN A 145 -5.14 5.35 7.01
CA ASN A 145 -5.51 4.11 7.67
C ASN A 145 -4.34 3.12 7.54
N TYR A 146 -4.15 2.29 8.56
CA TYR A 146 -3.18 1.20 8.55
C TYR A 146 -3.92 -0.12 8.75
N ILE A 147 -3.79 -1.03 7.80
CA ILE A 147 -4.51 -2.31 7.82
C ILE A 147 -3.51 -3.41 8.12
N VAL A 148 -3.73 -4.14 9.21
CA VAL A 148 -2.99 -5.37 9.55
C VAL A 148 -3.81 -6.55 9.05
N THR A 149 -3.16 -7.49 8.37
CA THR A 149 -3.86 -8.63 7.74
C THR A 149 -3.29 -9.96 8.25
N PRO A 150 -3.69 -10.38 9.47
CA PRO A 150 -3.25 -11.66 10.03
C PRO A 150 -3.94 -12.84 9.34
N THR A 151 -3.29 -13.98 9.46
CA THR A 151 -3.86 -15.31 9.18
C THR A 151 -3.91 -16.13 10.47
N GLU A 152 -4.42 -17.36 10.38
CA GLU A 152 -4.39 -18.34 11.49
C GLU A 152 -2.98 -18.72 11.96
N ASN A 153 -1.96 -18.39 11.19
CA ASN A 153 -0.55 -18.65 11.53
C ASN A 153 0.08 -17.51 12.35
N ASN A 154 -0.64 -16.41 12.59
CA ASN A 154 -0.10 -15.27 13.31
C ASN A 154 -0.47 -15.28 14.78
N THR A 155 0.51 -14.94 15.63
CA THR A 155 0.32 -14.76 17.06
C THR A 155 -0.34 -13.41 17.36
N GLU A 156 -1.03 -13.32 18.51
CA GLU A 156 -1.55 -12.04 19.01
C GLU A 156 -0.42 -11.02 19.23
N GLU A 157 0.77 -11.48 19.61
CA GLU A 157 1.96 -10.66 19.78
C GLU A 157 2.38 -10.00 18.48
N ALA A 158 2.43 -10.75 17.37
CA ALA A 158 2.75 -10.20 16.04
C ALA A 158 1.69 -9.21 15.57
N ILE A 159 0.40 -9.47 15.80
CA ILE A 159 -0.70 -8.57 15.45
C ILE A 159 -0.57 -7.24 16.20
N GLU A 160 -0.33 -7.29 17.51
CA GLU A 160 -0.15 -6.07 18.32
C GLU A 160 1.16 -5.33 17.95
N TRP A 161 2.25 -6.07 17.70
CA TRP A 161 3.49 -5.51 17.22
C TRP A 161 3.28 -4.75 15.90
N CYS A 162 2.64 -5.36 14.92
CA CYS A 162 2.37 -4.74 13.62
C CYS A 162 1.42 -3.54 13.75
N SER A 163 0.41 -3.64 14.61
CA SER A 163 -0.49 -2.54 14.94
C SER A 163 0.23 -1.35 15.55
N SER A 164 1.25 -1.62 16.36
CA SER A 164 2.06 -0.56 16.98
C SER A 164 2.91 0.20 15.97
N LEU A 165 3.32 -0.44 14.85
CA LEU A 165 3.97 0.26 13.73
C LEU A 165 3.08 1.36 13.17
N GLY A 166 1.80 1.05 12.89
CA GLY A 166 0.85 2.05 12.40
C GLY A 166 0.68 3.24 13.36
N ARG A 167 0.71 2.99 14.69
CA ARG A 167 0.66 4.07 15.70
C ARG A 167 1.92 4.93 15.68
N ILE A 168 3.12 4.33 15.59
CA ILE A 168 4.40 5.03 15.47
C ILE A 168 4.43 5.90 14.23
N LEU A 169 3.91 5.40 13.10
CA LEU A 169 3.81 6.16 11.86
C LEU A 169 2.82 7.34 11.94
N GLY A 170 1.98 7.40 12.98
CA GLY A 170 0.98 8.45 13.15
C GLY A 170 -0.28 8.22 12.32
N CYS A 171 -0.58 6.98 11.96
CA CYS A 171 -1.79 6.63 11.24
C CYS A 171 -3.05 6.91 12.09
N ARG A 172 -4.11 7.42 11.44
CA ARG A 172 -5.36 7.80 12.11
C ARG A 172 -6.10 6.60 12.68
N LYS A 173 -6.12 5.50 11.96
CA LYS A 173 -6.88 4.30 12.30
C LYS A 173 -6.07 3.05 11.97
N ILE A 174 -6.04 2.13 12.93
CA ILE A 174 -5.51 0.79 12.75
C ILE A 174 -6.72 -0.16 12.62
N SER A 175 -6.76 -0.94 11.56
CA SER A 175 -7.80 -1.96 11.33
C SER A 175 -7.15 -3.31 11.18
N VAL A 176 -7.82 -4.36 11.66
CA VAL A 176 -7.39 -5.75 11.48
C VAL A 176 -8.45 -6.42 10.61
N LEU A 177 -8.04 -6.91 9.45
CA LEU A 177 -8.89 -7.60 8.47
C LEU A 177 -8.22 -8.89 8.04
N SER A 178 -8.98 -9.91 7.70
CA SER A 178 -8.41 -11.05 6.99
C SER A 178 -7.86 -10.63 5.62
N PRO A 179 -6.90 -11.37 5.03
CA PRO A 179 -6.39 -11.06 3.70
C PRO A 179 -7.49 -10.94 2.64
N LYS A 180 -8.53 -11.77 2.74
CA LYS A 180 -9.68 -11.74 1.83
C LYS A 180 -10.51 -10.45 1.98
N GLU A 181 -10.90 -10.10 3.21
CA GLU A 181 -11.65 -8.86 3.48
C GLU A 181 -10.86 -7.62 3.06
N HIS A 182 -9.53 -7.65 3.25
CA HIS A 182 -8.64 -6.59 2.76
C HIS A 182 -8.76 -6.45 1.25
N ASP A 183 -8.60 -7.53 0.50
CA ASP A 183 -8.56 -7.49 -0.97
C ASP A 183 -9.92 -7.12 -1.56
N GLU A 184 -11.04 -7.55 -0.94
CA GLU A 184 -12.39 -7.10 -1.30
C GLU A 184 -12.53 -5.58 -1.09
N MET A 185 -12.08 -5.06 0.06
CA MET A 185 -12.10 -3.63 0.34
C MET A 185 -11.24 -2.85 -0.66
N ILE A 186 -10.00 -3.28 -0.93
CA ILE A 186 -9.07 -2.64 -1.85
C ILE A 186 -9.56 -2.68 -3.29
N GLY A 187 -10.21 -3.77 -3.68
CA GLY A 187 -10.86 -3.88 -4.99
C GLY A 187 -11.79 -2.70 -5.27
N TYR A 188 -12.64 -2.37 -4.31
CA TYR A 188 -13.59 -1.27 -4.42
C TYR A 188 -12.96 0.11 -4.20
N VAL A 189 -12.35 0.37 -3.02
CA VAL A 189 -11.96 1.73 -2.62
C VAL A 189 -10.69 2.24 -3.29
N SER A 190 -9.89 1.35 -3.88
CA SER A 190 -8.62 1.68 -4.51
C SER A 190 -8.55 1.25 -5.97
N GLN A 191 -8.62 -0.05 -6.27
CA GLN A 191 -8.38 -0.55 -7.62
C GLN A 191 -9.45 -0.09 -8.62
N LEU A 192 -10.73 -0.19 -8.26
CA LEU A 192 -11.83 0.29 -9.10
C LEU A 192 -11.70 1.80 -9.37
N THR A 193 -11.32 2.60 -8.37
CA THR A 193 -11.15 4.05 -8.56
C THR A 193 -10.06 4.38 -9.58
N HIS A 194 -8.95 3.61 -9.59
CA HIS A 194 -7.91 3.74 -10.60
C HIS A 194 -8.39 3.29 -11.99
N VAL A 195 -9.15 2.19 -12.07
CA VAL A 195 -9.76 1.74 -13.34
C VAL A 195 -10.68 2.82 -13.91
N ILE A 196 -11.51 3.45 -13.07
CA ILE A 196 -12.41 4.54 -13.48
C ILE A 196 -11.60 5.74 -14.01
N ALA A 197 -10.57 6.16 -13.29
CA ALA A 197 -9.73 7.28 -13.69
C ALA A 197 -9.01 7.01 -15.03
N ILE A 198 -8.42 5.83 -15.20
CA ILE A 198 -7.76 5.41 -16.43
C ILE A 198 -8.78 5.37 -17.58
N SER A 199 -9.95 4.73 -17.37
CA SER A 199 -10.98 4.60 -18.38
C SER A 199 -11.53 5.96 -18.81
N LEU A 200 -11.70 6.89 -17.87
CA LEU A 200 -12.15 8.24 -18.16
C LEU A 200 -11.12 9.01 -19.02
N MET A 201 -9.83 8.83 -18.77
CA MET A 201 -8.77 9.45 -19.59
C MET A 201 -8.61 8.82 -20.97
N THR A 202 -8.93 7.53 -21.11
CA THR A 202 -8.73 6.81 -22.39
C THR A 202 -9.98 6.77 -23.27
N CYS A 203 -11.17 7.11 -22.78
CA CYS A 203 -12.39 7.06 -23.57
C CYS A 203 -12.54 8.19 -24.59
N LYS A 204 -11.73 9.24 -24.52
CA LYS A 204 -11.71 10.35 -25.47
C LYS A 204 -10.26 10.73 -25.84
N ASP A 205 -10.00 10.85 -27.13
CA ASP A 205 -8.76 11.37 -27.67
C ASP A 205 -8.97 12.81 -28.14
N ASN A 206 -8.80 13.78 -27.24
CA ASN A 206 -8.92 15.19 -27.54
C ASN A 206 -8.01 16.02 -26.65
N GLN A 207 -6.91 16.53 -27.19
CA GLN A 207 -5.93 17.33 -26.47
C GLN A 207 -6.48 18.68 -25.97
N HIS A 208 -7.53 19.20 -26.61
CA HIS A 208 -8.16 20.48 -26.19
C HIS A 208 -9.04 20.34 -24.94
N LEU A 209 -9.27 19.13 -24.42
CA LEU A 209 -10.02 18.95 -23.18
C LEU A 209 -9.42 19.73 -22.00
N VAL A 210 -8.09 19.94 -22.01
CA VAL A 210 -7.40 20.71 -20.98
C VAL A 210 -7.91 22.15 -20.89
N ASP A 211 -8.33 22.73 -21.98
CA ASP A 211 -8.82 24.12 -22.08
C ASP A 211 -10.21 24.29 -21.44
N TYR A 212 -10.96 23.20 -21.27
CA TYR A 212 -12.33 23.17 -20.77
C TYR A 212 -12.49 22.47 -19.43
N THR A 213 -11.39 22.03 -18.82
CA THR A 213 -11.40 21.19 -17.62
C THR A 213 -11.58 22.01 -16.36
N GLY A 214 -12.60 21.67 -15.53
CA GLY A 214 -12.76 22.16 -14.16
C GLY A 214 -12.11 21.23 -13.13
N ASP A 215 -12.23 21.62 -11.86
CA ASP A 215 -11.62 20.88 -10.74
C ASP A 215 -12.18 19.44 -10.61
N SER A 216 -13.49 19.27 -10.82
CA SER A 216 -14.13 17.94 -10.73
C SER A 216 -13.46 16.89 -11.64
N PHE A 217 -13.12 17.27 -12.88
CA PHE A 217 -12.44 16.37 -13.80
C PHE A 217 -11.01 16.08 -13.35
N ARG A 218 -10.30 17.11 -12.90
CA ARG A 218 -8.92 16.98 -12.39
C ARG A 218 -8.87 16.08 -11.16
N ASP A 219 -9.80 16.25 -10.22
CA ASP A 219 -9.89 15.43 -9.02
C ASP A 219 -10.13 13.94 -9.35
N LEU A 220 -11.10 13.66 -10.23
CA LEU A 220 -11.42 12.30 -10.66
C LEU A 220 -10.28 11.62 -11.45
N THR A 221 -9.47 12.40 -12.17
CA THR A 221 -8.43 11.85 -13.06
C THR A 221 -7.02 11.98 -12.49
N ARG A 222 -6.84 12.59 -11.33
CA ARG A 222 -5.53 12.80 -10.69
C ARG A 222 -4.72 11.50 -10.60
N ILE A 223 -5.36 10.40 -10.22
CA ILE A 223 -4.75 9.09 -10.05
C ILE A 223 -4.58 8.31 -11.37
N ALA A 224 -5.00 8.86 -12.51
CA ALA A 224 -4.77 8.22 -13.82
C ALA A 224 -3.30 8.30 -14.27
N ARG A 225 -2.49 9.21 -13.68
CA ARG A 225 -1.04 9.19 -13.85
C ARG A 225 -0.44 8.10 -12.96
N ILE A 226 -0.23 6.95 -13.54
CA ILE A 226 -0.05 5.69 -12.81
C ILE A 226 1.29 5.04 -13.15
N ASN A 227 1.84 4.24 -12.23
CA ASN A 227 2.94 3.31 -12.53
C ASN A 227 2.35 2.05 -13.17
N GLU A 228 2.47 1.93 -14.47
CA GLU A 228 1.89 0.86 -15.25
C GLU A 228 2.40 -0.53 -14.84
N ASN A 229 3.67 -0.64 -14.45
CA ASN A 229 4.26 -1.93 -14.05
C ASN A 229 3.67 -2.41 -12.70
N MET A 230 3.64 -1.52 -11.71
CA MET A 230 3.10 -1.84 -10.38
C MET A 230 1.59 -2.13 -10.44
N TRP A 231 0.83 -1.25 -11.09
CA TRP A 231 -0.62 -1.36 -11.08
C TRP A 231 -1.15 -2.51 -11.92
N SER A 232 -0.49 -2.84 -13.05
CA SER A 232 -0.85 -4.03 -13.81
C SER A 232 -0.64 -5.30 -12.99
N GLU A 233 0.44 -5.39 -12.21
CA GLU A 233 0.68 -6.50 -11.29
C GLU A 233 -0.42 -6.57 -10.21
N LEU A 234 -0.72 -5.45 -9.54
CA LEU A 234 -1.74 -5.39 -8.48
C LEU A 234 -3.15 -5.74 -9.00
N PHE A 235 -3.52 -5.27 -10.19
CA PHE A 235 -4.81 -5.60 -10.81
C PHE A 235 -4.92 -7.08 -11.12
N LEU A 236 -3.87 -7.68 -11.67
CA LEU A 236 -3.87 -9.10 -12.00
C LEU A 236 -3.86 -9.99 -10.74
N MET A 237 -3.21 -9.56 -9.68
CA MET A 237 -3.18 -10.30 -8.41
C MET A 237 -4.52 -10.29 -7.66
N ASN A 238 -5.37 -9.30 -7.90
CA ASN A 238 -6.72 -9.21 -7.33
C ASN A 238 -7.82 -9.25 -8.40
N LYS A 239 -7.53 -9.93 -9.51
CA LYS A 239 -8.31 -9.87 -10.75
C LYS A 239 -9.79 -10.20 -10.54
N ASP A 240 -10.10 -11.27 -9.84
CA ASP A 240 -11.47 -11.76 -9.73
C ASP A 240 -12.35 -10.80 -8.91
N VAL A 241 -11.81 -10.25 -7.82
CA VAL A 241 -12.46 -9.21 -7.03
C VAL A 241 -12.65 -7.95 -7.87
N LEU A 242 -11.60 -7.48 -8.53
CA LEU A 242 -11.67 -6.26 -9.33
C LEU A 242 -12.68 -6.38 -10.48
N ILE A 243 -12.75 -7.54 -11.16
CA ILE A 243 -13.76 -7.79 -12.20
C ILE A 243 -15.17 -7.73 -11.61
N SER A 244 -15.39 -8.29 -10.41
CA SER A 244 -16.70 -8.22 -9.73
C SER A 244 -17.09 -6.78 -9.45
N GLU A 245 -16.18 -5.98 -8.89
CA GLU A 245 -16.41 -4.55 -8.60
C GLU A 245 -16.65 -3.73 -9.88
N MET A 246 -15.94 -4.04 -10.96
CA MET A 246 -16.18 -3.42 -12.27
C MET A 246 -17.56 -3.74 -12.81
N ASN A 247 -18.03 -4.99 -12.69
CA ASN A 247 -19.36 -5.39 -13.14
C ASN A 247 -20.46 -4.65 -12.37
N ASP A 248 -20.31 -4.50 -11.06
CA ASP A 248 -21.24 -3.74 -10.23
C ASP A 248 -21.26 -2.26 -10.62
N PHE A 249 -20.10 -1.68 -10.88
CA PHE A 249 -20.00 -0.29 -11.33
C PHE A 249 -20.59 -0.08 -12.74
N ILE A 250 -20.36 -1.02 -13.66
CA ILE A 250 -20.96 -1.01 -15.01
C ILE A 250 -22.48 -1.06 -14.92
N ARG A 251 -23.04 -1.88 -14.01
CA ARG A 251 -24.49 -1.95 -13.76
C ARG A 251 -25.02 -0.59 -13.29
N GLU A 252 -24.37 0.05 -12.32
CA GLU A 252 -24.78 1.37 -11.82
C GLU A 252 -24.75 2.47 -12.90
N ILE A 253 -23.71 2.48 -13.76
CA ILE A 253 -23.64 3.41 -14.90
C ILE A 253 -24.74 3.12 -15.92
N THR A 254 -25.03 1.82 -16.19
CA THR A 254 -26.08 1.42 -17.11
C THR A 254 -27.46 1.85 -16.62
N GLU A 255 -27.76 1.68 -15.33
CA GLU A 255 -28.98 2.18 -14.72
C GLU A 255 -29.11 3.70 -14.84
N MET A 256 -28.04 4.46 -14.58
CA MET A 256 -28.04 5.92 -14.78
C MET A 256 -28.34 6.30 -16.24
N LYS A 257 -27.75 5.59 -17.21
CA LYS A 257 -28.01 5.79 -18.63
C LYS A 257 -29.48 5.51 -18.97
N GLU A 258 -30.05 4.40 -18.47
CA GLU A 258 -31.46 4.06 -18.71
C GLU A 258 -32.45 5.08 -18.16
N LEU A 259 -32.18 5.65 -16.98
CA LEU A 259 -32.98 6.74 -16.42
C LEU A 259 -32.95 7.99 -17.33
N LEU A 260 -31.78 8.30 -17.89
CA LEU A 260 -31.65 9.40 -18.85
C LEU A 260 -32.40 9.11 -20.16
N GLU A 261 -32.31 7.90 -20.71
CA GLU A 261 -33.00 7.49 -21.95
C GLU A 261 -34.53 7.54 -21.81
N LYS A 262 -35.03 7.36 -20.56
CA LYS A 262 -36.47 7.40 -20.24
C LYS A 262 -36.94 8.78 -19.77
N ASP A 263 -36.08 9.79 -19.74
CA ASP A 263 -36.38 11.11 -19.15
C ASP A 263 -36.90 11.00 -17.70
N ASP A 264 -36.48 9.95 -16.96
CA ASP A 264 -36.94 9.68 -15.59
C ASP A 264 -36.23 10.58 -14.57
N ARG A 265 -36.76 11.78 -14.45
CA ARG A 265 -36.23 12.79 -13.52
C ARG A 265 -36.30 12.37 -12.06
N GLU A 266 -37.38 11.68 -11.65
CA GLU A 266 -37.53 11.30 -10.25
C GLU A 266 -36.60 10.13 -9.90
N GLY A 267 -36.41 9.16 -10.78
CA GLY A 267 -35.40 8.13 -10.60
C GLY A 267 -33.99 8.67 -10.49
N LEU A 268 -33.63 9.67 -11.32
CA LEU A 268 -32.32 10.37 -11.19
C LEU A 268 -32.15 11.04 -9.85
N LYS A 269 -33.20 11.74 -9.35
CA LYS A 269 -33.15 12.39 -8.04
C LYS A 269 -32.96 11.40 -6.90
N GLU A 270 -33.63 10.26 -6.94
CA GLU A 270 -33.48 9.22 -5.90
C GLU A 270 -32.04 8.67 -5.87
N LYS A 271 -31.44 8.40 -7.02
CA LYS A 271 -30.01 8.00 -7.10
C LYS A 271 -29.09 9.08 -6.52
N MET A 272 -29.32 10.36 -6.85
CA MET A 272 -28.51 11.48 -6.34
C MET A 272 -28.68 11.66 -4.82
N LYS A 273 -29.88 11.52 -4.28
CA LYS A 273 -30.13 11.57 -2.82
C LYS A 273 -29.37 10.44 -2.09
N LEU A 274 -29.44 9.21 -2.63
CA LEU A 274 -28.72 8.08 -2.07
C LEU A 274 -27.19 8.31 -2.08
N SER A 275 -26.66 8.83 -3.18
CA SER A 275 -25.25 9.20 -3.30
C SER A 275 -24.85 10.23 -2.23
N THR A 276 -25.63 11.31 -2.07
CA THR A 276 -25.39 12.34 -1.06
C THR A 276 -25.40 11.79 0.35
N LEU A 277 -26.38 10.93 0.66
CA LEU A 277 -26.47 10.26 1.97
C LEU A 277 -25.21 9.44 2.26
N ARG A 278 -24.78 8.60 1.31
CA ARG A 278 -23.59 7.75 1.46
C ARG A 278 -22.31 8.57 1.55
N ARG A 279 -22.20 9.66 0.77
CA ARG A 279 -21.03 10.56 0.83
C ARG A 279 -20.87 11.19 2.21
N GLY A 280 -21.99 11.55 2.87
CA GLY A 280 -21.97 12.09 4.22
C GLY A 280 -21.36 11.18 5.31
N TRP A 281 -21.18 9.87 5.03
CA TRP A 281 -20.47 8.98 5.95
C TRP A 281 -18.99 9.29 6.05
N PHE A 282 -18.42 9.96 5.06
CA PHE A 282 -17.00 10.31 4.97
C PHE A 282 -16.67 11.70 5.55
N ASP A 283 -17.69 12.47 5.94
CA ASP A 283 -17.52 13.84 6.44
C ASP A 283 -17.37 13.91 7.98
N LYS A 284 -17.17 12.74 8.64
CA LYS A 284 -17.07 12.63 10.11
C LYS A 284 -15.63 12.65 10.60
#